data_cb7dbc25ffa8fb5b6ce02748135f7943
#
_entry.id   cb7dbc25ffa8fb5b6ce02748135f7943
#
_cell.length_a   1.000
_cell.length_b   1.000
_cell.length_c   1.000
_cell.angle_alpha   90.00
_cell.angle_beta   90.00
_cell.angle_gamma   90.00
#
_symmetry.space_group_name_H-M   'P 1'
#
loop_
_entity.id
_entity.type
_entity.pdbx_description
1 polymer ?
#
loop_
_entity_poly.entity_id
_entity_poly.type
_entity_poly.pdbx_seq_one_letter_code
_entity_poly.pdbx_strand_id
1 'polypeptide(L)'
;MFPWLRLFAVGLSLIGKSKVDLLATTRVRLRVWPNDLDFNLHVNNGRYLALANIGGAHWFVRTGALGIFRKHKAFPVIGGAIAKFRHDLKAFQTFEIHTRLIGWGSKWAFFEQRFVRKERVLGVVAVRAVAKAQSGSIDPQVLIAELGHNAPSPELPEWVRRFDQSAELLGELLRNEERSKVVDQHSMSALGQERTYAVQTATSASHLIATAKAAACTRSYLLHPRQRTCAVQTPMSAKGQ
;
A
#
# COMPACT_ATOMS: atom_id res chain seq x y z
N MET A 1 -6.86 -0.39 -22.73
CA MET A 1 -7.81 -1.52 -22.64
C MET A 1 -7.35 -2.45 -21.55
N PHE A 2 -8.16 -2.63 -20.53
CA PHE A 2 -7.82 -3.45 -19.36
C PHE A 2 -7.67 -4.93 -19.75
N PRO A 3 -6.88 -5.74 -19.04
CA PRO A 3 -6.63 -7.15 -19.36
C PRO A 3 -7.85 -8.08 -19.19
N TRP A 4 -9.06 -7.57 -18.88
CA TRP A 4 -10.27 -8.38 -18.67
C TRP A 4 -10.61 -9.29 -19.84
N LEU A 5 -10.52 -8.79 -21.08
CA LEU A 5 -10.75 -9.62 -22.26
C LEU A 5 -9.72 -10.73 -22.38
N ARG A 6 -8.47 -10.47 -21.99
CA ARG A 6 -7.42 -11.50 -21.96
C ARG A 6 -7.66 -12.50 -20.85
N LEU A 7 -8.04 -12.05 -19.65
CA LEU A 7 -8.41 -12.94 -18.55
C LEU A 7 -9.59 -13.83 -18.92
N PHE A 8 -10.61 -13.27 -19.57
CA PHE A 8 -11.75 -14.03 -20.06
C PHE A 8 -11.34 -15.07 -21.11
N ALA A 9 -10.56 -14.67 -22.11
CA ALA A 9 -10.06 -15.59 -23.14
C ALA A 9 -9.17 -16.69 -22.53
N VAL A 10 -8.31 -16.38 -21.58
CA VAL A 10 -7.51 -17.35 -20.83
C VAL A 10 -8.42 -18.26 -20.01
N GLY A 11 -9.43 -17.71 -19.32
CA GLY A 11 -10.43 -18.50 -18.58
C GLY A 11 -11.14 -19.52 -19.46
N LEU A 12 -11.62 -19.10 -20.64
CA LEU A 12 -12.23 -20.00 -21.62
C LEU A 12 -11.27 -21.10 -22.09
N SER A 13 -9.99 -20.75 -22.30
CA SER A 13 -8.96 -21.72 -22.73
C SER A 13 -8.64 -22.77 -21.66
N LEU A 14 -9.10 -22.59 -20.44
CA LEU A 14 -8.87 -23.50 -19.30
C LEU A 14 -10.01 -24.51 -19.09
N ILE A 15 -11.15 -24.30 -19.76
CA ILE A 15 -12.30 -25.22 -19.67
C ILE A 15 -11.85 -26.60 -20.17
N GLY A 16 -12.11 -27.63 -19.37
CA GLY A 16 -11.76 -29.03 -19.71
C GLY A 16 -10.29 -29.40 -19.53
N LYS A 17 -9.41 -28.48 -19.10
CA LYS A 17 -8.01 -28.83 -18.82
C LYS A 17 -7.85 -29.43 -17.42
N SER A 18 -7.12 -30.55 -17.34
CA SER A 18 -6.77 -31.20 -16.08
C SER A 18 -5.94 -30.29 -15.18
N LYS A 19 -6.05 -30.51 -13.88
CA LYS A 19 -5.18 -29.84 -12.89
C LYS A 19 -3.72 -30.28 -13.11
N VAL A 20 -2.80 -29.43 -12.72
CA VAL A 20 -1.36 -29.71 -12.71
C VAL A 20 -0.86 -29.67 -11.27
N ASP A 21 0.29 -30.27 -11.06
CA ASP A 21 0.99 -30.20 -9.76
C ASP A 21 1.24 -28.76 -9.33
N LEU A 22 1.23 -28.52 -8.01
CA LEU A 22 1.41 -27.20 -7.40
C LEU A 22 2.73 -26.53 -7.80
N LEU A 23 3.82 -27.29 -7.85
CA LEU A 23 5.15 -26.81 -8.20
C LEU A 23 5.43 -26.82 -9.71
N ALA A 24 4.50 -27.36 -10.51
CA ALA A 24 4.64 -27.36 -11.96
C ALA A 24 4.59 -25.95 -12.54
N THR A 25 5.41 -25.71 -13.54
CA THR A 25 5.38 -24.46 -14.29
C THR A 25 4.18 -24.44 -15.24
N THR A 26 3.27 -23.51 -15.03
CA THR A 26 2.15 -23.28 -15.96
C THR A 26 2.56 -22.29 -17.05
N ARG A 27 2.01 -22.45 -18.25
CA ARG A 27 2.35 -21.62 -19.41
C ARG A 27 1.07 -21.06 -20.02
N VAL A 28 1.03 -19.75 -20.25
CA VAL A 28 -0.05 -19.06 -20.97
C VAL A 28 0.52 -18.25 -22.10
N ARG A 29 -0.02 -18.45 -23.32
CA ARG A 29 0.39 -17.73 -24.51
C ARG A 29 -0.44 -16.47 -24.68
N LEU A 30 0.24 -15.34 -24.87
CA LEU A 30 -0.35 -14.02 -25.06
C LEU A 30 0.24 -13.33 -26.29
N ARG A 31 -0.44 -12.26 -26.74
CA ARG A 31 0.01 -11.40 -27.83
C ARG A 31 0.11 -9.97 -27.32
N VAL A 32 1.15 -9.26 -27.72
CA VAL A 32 1.31 -7.82 -27.45
C VAL A 32 0.32 -7.04 -28.30
N TRP A 33 -0.43 -6.14 -27.68
CA TRP A 33 -1.34 -5.22 -28.36
C TRP A 33 -0.78 -3.78 -28.30
N PRO A 34 -1.18 -2.88 -29.24
CA PRO A 34 -0.67 -1.51 -29.24
C PRO A 34 -0.82 -0.77 -27.91
N ASN A 35 -1.89 -1.07 -27.16
CA ASN A 35 -2.14 -0.48 -25.84
C ASN A 35 -1.24 -1.03 -24.71
N ASP A 36 -0.36 -1.98 -25.00
CA ASP A 36 0.68 -2.43 -24.08
C ASP A 36 1.98 -1.64 -24.23
N LEU A 37 2.11 -0.84 -25.28
CA LEU A 37 3.34 -0.16 -25.65
C LEU A 37 3.50 1.19 -24.95
N ASP A 38 4.74 1.63 -24.81
CA ASP A 38 5.14 2.99 -24.49
C ASP A 38 5.55 3.77 -25.76
N PHE A 39 6.09 4.98 -25.58
CA PHE A 39 6.53 5.82 -26.74
C PHE A 39 7.72 5.23 -27.49
N ASN A 40 8.47 4.28 -26.89
CA ASN A 40 9.57 3.59 -27.55
C ASN A 40 9.08 2.40 -28.40
N LEU A 41 7.76 2.22 -28.52
CA LEU A 41 7.11 1.13 -29.23
C LEU A 41 7.47 -0.26 -28.68
N HIS A 42 7.83 -0.33 -27.40
CA HIS A 42 8.06 -1.56 -26.65
C HIS A 42 7.02 -1.71 -25.56
N VAL A 43 6.82 -2.93 -25.07
CA VAL A 43 5.91 -3.15 -23.94
C VAL A 43 6.35 -2.34 -22.74
N ASN A 44 5.46 -1.46 -22.26
CA ASN A 44 5.70 -0.61 -21.10
C ASN A 44 6.03 -1.46 -19.86
N ASN A 45 7.02 -1.02 -19.08
CA ASN A 45 7.49 -1.76 -17.89
C ASN A 45 6.37 -2.06 -16.88
N GLY A 46 5.45 -1.14 -16.65
CA GLY A 46 4.30 -1.36 -15.78
C GLY A 46 3.32 -2.41 -16.31
N ARG A 47 3.29 -2.63 -17.63
CA ARG A 47 2.44 -3.66 -18.25
C ARG A 47 2.92 -5.07 -17.94
N TYR A 48 4.21 -5.28 -17.69
CA TYR A 48 4.72 -6.59 -17.26
C TYR A 48 4.05 -7.06 -15.97
N LEU A 49 3.84 -6.17 -14.97
CA LEU A 49 3.12 -6.51 -13.74
C LEU A 49 1.65 -6.87 -14.02
N ALA A 50 0.99 -6.09 -14.87
CA ALA A 50 -0.40 -6.37 -15.24
C ALA A 50 -0.55 -7.69 -16.02
N LEU A 51 0.40 -8.01 -16.89
CA LEU A 51 0.42 -9.27 -17.65
C LEU A 51 0.80 -10.46 -16.76
N ALA A 52 1.71 -10.26 -15.79
CA ALA A 52 2.06 -11.27 -14.79
C ALA A 52 0.83 -11.72 -13.98
N ASN A 53 -0.10 -10.81 -13.65
CA ASN A 53 -1.36 -11.17 -13.00
C ASN A 53 -2.19 -12.17 -13.81
N ILE A 54 -2.14 -12.11 -15.15
CA ILE A 54 -2.80 -13.09 -16.01
C ILE A 54 -2.13 -14.47 -15.85
N GLY A 55 -0.80 -14.50 -15.82
CA GLY A 55 -0.04 -15.73 -15.54
C GLY A 55 -0.39 -16.32 -14.17
N GLY A 56 -0.48 -15.46 -13.14
CA GLY A 56 -0.91 -15.85 -11.79
C GLY A 56 -2.33 -16.44 -11.78
N ALA A 57 -3.30 -15.76 -12.40
CA ALA A 57 -4.68 -16.26 -12.50
C ALA A 57 -4.75 -17.61 -13.22
N HIS A 58 -4.00 -17.77 -14.31
CA HIS A 58 -3.87 -19.05 -15.01
C HIS A 58 -3.34 -20.14 -14.08
N TRP A 59 -2.29 -19.86 -13.29
CA TRP A 59 -1.73 -20.81 -12.33
C TRP A 59 -2.77 -21.19 -11.27
N PHE A 60 -3.50 -20.22 -10.68
CA PHE A 60 -4.55 -20.49 -9.67
C PHE A 60 -5.62 -21.45 -10.17
N VAL A 61 -6.04 -21.30 -11.41
CA VAL A 61 -7.03 -22.22 -12.01
C VAL A 61 -6.43 -23.59 -12.28
N ARG A 62 -5.22 -23.64 -12.87
CA ARG A 62 -4.56 -24.89 -13.28
C ARG A 62 -4.17 -25.77 -12.11
N THR A 63 -3.79 -25.21 -10.98
CA THR A 63 -3.45 -25.97 -9.76
C THR A 63 -4.66 -26.30 -8.90
N GLY A 64 -5.80 -25.67 -9.15
CA GLY A 64 -6.99 -25.78 -8.31
C GLY A 64 -6.99 -24.87 -7.10
N ALA A 65 -5.95 -24.03 -6.93
CA ALA A 65 -5.84 -23.09 -5.82
C ALA A 65 -7.03 -22.13 -5.73
N LEU A 66 -7.64 -21.76 -6.87
CA LEU A 66 -8.83 -20.92 -6.90
C LEU A 66 -9.99 -21.51 -6.06
N GLY A 67 -10.18 -22.84 -6.08
CA GLY A 67 -11.21 -23.53 -5.29
C GLY A 67 -10.94 -23.43 -3.78
N ILE A 68 -9.68 -23.60 -3.36
CA ILE A 68 -9.26 -23.47 -1.95
C ILE A 68 -9.44 -22.03 -1.47
N PHE A 69 -9.02 -21.04 -2.25
CA PHE A 69 -9.21 -19.63 -1.92
C PHE A 69 -10.69 -19.26 -1.77
N ARG A 70 -11.57 -19.79 -2.64
CA ARG A 70 -13.03 -19.61 -2.52
C ARG A 70 -13.59 -20.26 -1.25
N LYS A 71 -13.16 -21.46 -0.90
CA LYS A 71 -13.55 -22.18 0.33
C LYS A 71 -13.25 -21.33 1.57
N HIS A 72 -12.07 -20.74 1.63
CA HIS A 72 -11.64 -19.88 2.74
C HIS A 72 -12.12 -18.44 2.65
N LYS A 73 -12.89 -18.06 1.62
CA LYS A 73 -13.27 -16.66 1.32
C LYS A 73 -12.06 -15.74 1.32
N ALA A 74 -10.92 -16.27 0.85
CA ALA A 74 -9.65 -15.58 0.80
C ALA A 74 -9.36 -15.02 -0.60
N PHE A 75 -8.49 -14.04 -0.67
CA PHE A 75 -7.97 -13.49 -1.92
C PHE A 75 -6.46 -13.26 -1.82
N PRO A 76 -5.72 -13.39 -2.91
CA PRO A 76 -4.28 -13.16 -2.92
C PRO A 76 -4.00 -11.65 -2.89
N VAL A 77 -3.15 -11.22 -1.97
CA VAL A 77 -2.65 -9.84 -1.87
C VAL A 77 -1.15 -9.85 -2.13
N ILE A 78 -0.71 -9.06 -3.10
CA ILE A 78 0.71 -8.90 -3.41
C ILE A 78 1.30 -7.90 -2.42
N GLY A 79 2.27 -8.35 -1.62
CA GLY A 79 2.96 -7.53 -0.64
C GLY A 79 4.30 -6.97 -1.13
N GLY A 80 4.72 -7.34 -2.34
CA GLY A 80 5.93 -6.82 -2.97
C GLY A 80 6.16 -7.47 -4.33
N ALA A 81 6.83 -6.76 -5.22
CA ALA A 81 7.19 -7.25 -6.54
C ALA A 81 8.59 -6.75 -6.94
N ILE A 82 9.33 -7.59 -7.64
CA ILE A 82 10.59 -7.24 -8.29
C ILE A 82 10.52 -7.63 -9.75
N ALA A 83 11.02 -6.78 -10.63
CA ALA A 83 11.03 -7.03 -12.06
C ALA A 83 12.44 -6.85 -12.65
N LYS A 84 12.80 -7.74 -13.58
CA LYS A 84 14.03 -7.65 -14.38
C LYS A 84 13.66 -7.70 -15.84
N PHE A 85 13.91 -6.62 -16.56
CA PHE A 85 13.72 -6.53 -18.00
C PHE A 85 15.05 -6.79 -18.70
N ARG A 86 15.04 -7.58 -19.78
CA ARG A 86 16.25 -8.01 -20.49
C ARG A 86 16.20 -7.72 -21.99
N HIS A 87 15.05 -7.93 -22.61
CA HIS A 87 14.85 -7.77 -24.04
C HIS A 87 13.46 -7.25 -24.33
N ASP A 88 13.32 -6.54 -25.41
CA ASP A 88 12.10 -5.86 -25.81
C ASP A 88 11.03 -6.82 -26.31
N LEU A 89 9.80 -6.50 -26.00
CA LEU A 89 8.60 -7.04 -26.64
C LEU A 89 7.96 -5.95 -27.47
N LYS A 90 7.76 -6.23 -28.77
CA LYS A 90 7.18 -5.29 -29.75
C LYS A 90 5.72 -5.63 -30.07
N ALA A 91 5.02 -4.69 -30.70
CA ALA A 91 3.64 -4.86 -31.12
C ALA A 91 3.42 -6.18 -31.85
N PHE A 92 2.29 -6.80 -31.59
CA PHE A 92 1.79 -8.04 -32.23
C PHE A 92 2.67 -9.28 -32.04
N GLN A 93 3.77 -9.19 -31.33
CA GLN A 93 4.59 -10.35 -31.01
C GLN A 93 3.83 -11.26 -30.03
N THR A 94 3.91 -12.58 -30.29
CA THR A 94 3.41 -13.60 -29.39
C THR A 94 4.52 -14.03 -28.43
N PHE A 95 4.18 -14.18 -27.15
CA PHE A 95 5.07 -14.61 -26.09
C PHE A 95 4.31 -15.52 -25.11
N GLU A 96 5.03 -16.16 -24.23
CA GLU A 96 4.46 -16.98 -23.15
C GLU A 96 4.84 -16.41 -21.80
N ILE A 97 3.94 -16.54 -20.82
CA ILE A 97 4.25 -16.32 -19.42
C ILE A 97 4.33 -17.69 -18.76
N HIS A 98 5.51 -18.02 -18.26
CA HIS A 98 5.77 -19.22 -17.49
C HIS A 98 5.69 -18.87 -16.03
N THR A 99 4.64 -19.32 -15.34
CA THR A 99 4.40 -19.05 -13.92
C THR A 99 4.68 -20.28 -13.07
N ARG A 100 5.45 -20.11 -12.02
CA ARG A 100 5.70 -21.16 -11.02
C ARG A 100 5.67 -20.60 -9.61
N LEU A 101 5.25 -21.41 -8.66
CA LEU A 101 5.49 -21.21 -7.24
C LEU A 101 6.96 -21.60 -6.96
N ILE A 102 7.75 -20.67 -6.38
CA ILE A 102 9.15 -20.93 -6.03
C ILE A 102 9.24 -21.64 -4.68
N GLY A 103 8.40 -21.21 -3.74
CA GLY A 103 8.33 -21.69 -2.38
C GLY A 103 7.53 -20.75 -1.50
N TRP A 104 7.52 -21.01 -0.22
CA TRP A 104 6.75 -20.23 0.77
C TRP A 104 7.43 -20.22 2.13
N GLY A 105 7.10 -19.22 2.94
CA GLY A 105 7.39 -19.13 4.36
C GLY A 105 6.12 -19.16 5.19
N SER A 106 6.19 -18.71 6.43
CA SER A 106 5.03 -18.64 7.35
C SER A 106 3.97 -17.62 6.94
N LYS A 107 4.33 -16.61 6.15
CA LYS A 107 3.43 -15.52 5.74
C LYS A 107 3.33 -15.39 4.23
N TRP A 108 4.43 -15.52 3.52
CA TRP A 108 4.53 -15.19 2.10
C TRP A 108 4.71 -16.44 1.23
N ALA A 109 3.98 -16.50 0.13
CA ALA A 109 4.26 -17.39 -0.99
C ALA A 109 4.96 -16.60 -2.11
N PHE A 110 5.98 -17.18 -2.74
CA PHE A 110 6.82 -16.54 -3.74
C PHE A 110 6.56 -17.14 -5.12
N PHE A 111 6.21 -16.28 -6.05
CA PHE A 111 5.94 -16.68 -7.44
C PHE A 111 6.93 -16.01 -8.39
N GLU A 112 7.29 -16.73 -9.44
CA GLU A 112 8.08 -16.23 -10.55
C GLU A 112 7.26 -16.33 -11.84
N GLN A 113 7.22 -15.24 -12.60
CA GLN A 113 6.64 -15.19 -13.94
C GLN A 113 7.72 -14.80 -14.94
N ARG A 114 8.12 -15.74 -15.82
CA ARG A 114 9.06 -15.51 -16.91
C ARG A 114 8.33 -15.20 -18.19
N PHE A 115 8.68 -14.10 -18.83
CA PHE A 115 8.20 -13.72 -20.15
C PHE A 115 9.14 -14.33 -21.19
N VAL A 116 8.64 -15.28 -21.98
CA VAL A 116 9.46 -16.10 -22.87
C VAL A 116 8.98 -15.97 -24.30
N ARG A 117 9.91 -15.78 -25.23
CA ARG A 117 9.64 -15.79 -26.68
C ARG A 117 10.79 -16.49 -27.41
N LYS A 118 10.46 -17.48 -28.26
CA LYS A 118 11.47 -18.28 -28.98
C LYS A 118 12.56 -18.81 -28.00
N GLU A 119 12.11 -19.41 -26.88
CA GLU A 119 12.92 -19.97 -25.81
C GLU A 119 13.82 -18.96 -25.06
N ARG A 120 13.79 -17.70 -25.45
CA ARG A 120 14.55 -16.64 -24.81
C ARG A 120 13.72 -15.95 -23.71
N VAL A 121 14.29 -15.80 -22.52
CA VAL A 121 13.68 -15.05 -21.42
C VAL A 121 13.88 -13.54 -21.66
N LEU A 122 12.77 -12.85 -21.89
CA LEU A 122 12.74 -11.40 -22.18
C LEU A 122 12.68 -10.55 -20.90
N GLY A 123 12.03 -11.10 -19.88
CA GLY A 123 11.92 -10.46 -18.57
C GLY A 123 11.40 -11.45 -17.54
N VAL A 124 11.55 -11.08 -16.29
CA VAL A 124 11.07 -11.84 -15.13
C VAL A 124 10.36 -10.88 -14.19
N VAL A 125 9.20 -11.28 -13.71
CA VAL A 125 8.51 -10.65 -12.58
C VAL A 125 8.45 -11.67 -11.47
N ALA A 126 8.88 -11.31 -10.28
CA ALA A 126 8.67 -12.12 -9.10
C ALA A 126 7.85 -11.35 -8.07
N VAL A 127 6.94 -12.03 -7.42
CA VAL A 127 6.07 -11.44 -6.41
C VAL A 127 6.08 -12.26 -5.14
N ARG A 128 5.94 -11.59 -4.00
CA ARG A 128 5.53 -12.22 -2.74
C ARG A 128 4.07 -11.91 -2.48
N ALA A 129 3.29 -12.94 -2.21
CA ALA A 129 1.85 -12.82 -2.01
C ALA A 129 1.42 -13.49 -0.71
N VAL A 130 0.39 -12.95 -0.08
CA VAL A 130 -0.25 -13.51 1.11
C VAL A 130 -1.72 -13.77 0.80
N ALA A 131 -2.26 -14.86 1.33
CA ALA A 131 -3.71 -15.10 1.31
C ALA A 131 -4.36 -14.31 2.45
N LYS A 132 -5.29 -13.44 2.12
CA LYS A 132 -6.07 -12.65 3.09
C LYS A 132 -7.53 -13.10 3.09
N ALA A 133 -8.06 -13.44 4.27
CA ALA A 133 -9.48 -13.64 4.55
C ALA A 133 -9.97 -12.56 5.53
N GLN A 134 -11.27 -12.56 5.83
CA GLN A 134 -11.83 -11.64 6.84
C GLN A 134 -11.21 -11.85 8.24
N SER A 135 -10.83 -13.09 8.57
CA SER A 135 -10.15 -13.45 9.82
C SER A 135 -8.67 -13.05 9.89
N GLY A 136 -8.11 -12.53 8.80
CA GLY A 136 -6.69 -12.16 8.73
C GLY A 136 -5.92 -12.89 7.64
N SER A 137 -4.61 -12.98 7.81
CA SER A 137 -3.72 -13.70 6.88
C SER A 137 -3.76 -15.20 7.17
N ILE A 138 -3.82 -16.00 6.11
CA ILE A 138 -3.77 -17.47 6.20
C ILE A 138 -2.34 -17.91 5.90
N ASP A 139 -1.81 -18.85 6.71
CA ASP A 139 -0.51 -19.46 6.46
C ASP A 139 -0.54 -20.20 5.13
N PRO A 140 0.41 -19.94 4.21
CA PRO A 140 0.50 -20.64 2.93
C PRO A 140 0.55 -22.16 3.08
N GLN A 141 1.21 -22.70 4.11
CA GLN A 141 1.31 -24.14 4.34
C GLN A 141 -0.05 -24.81 4.50
N VAL A 142 -1.02 -24.13 5.14
CA VAL A 142 -2.38 -24.66 5.31
C VAL A 142 -3.08 -24.80 3.97
N LEU A 143 -3.00 -23.77 3.12
CA LEU A 143 -3.63 -23.79 1.80
C LEU A 143 -2.97 -24.79 0.85
N ILE A 144 -1.67 -24.95 0.97
CA ILE A 144 -0.85 -25.85 0.17
C ILE A 144 -1.12 -27.33 0.55
N ALA A 145 -1.27 -27.60 1.84
CA ALA A 145 -1.67 -28.93 2.31
C ALA A 145 -3.05 -29.33 1.79
N GLU A 146 -4.01 -28.39 1.75
CA GLU A 146 -5.34 -28.64 1.15
C GLU A 146 -5.30 -28.88 -0.36
N LEU A 147 -4.25 -28.42 -1.04
CA LEU A 147 -4.00 -28.76 -2.46
C LEU A 147 -3.37 -30.14 -2.65
N GLY A 148 -3.14 -30.88 -1.55
CA GLY A 148 -2.55 -32.21 -1.56
C GLY A 148 -1.02 -32.23 -1.50
N HIS A 149 -0.37 -31.10 -1.20
CA HIS A 149 1.08 -31.01 -1.08
C HIS A 149 1.50 -30.87 0.38
N ASN A 150 1.93 -31.99 0.99
CA ASN A 150 2.30 -32.05 2.42
C ASN A 150 3.81 -31.91 2.67
N ALA A 151 4.62 -31.79 1.61
CA ALA A 151 6.05 -31.58 1.75
C ALA A 151 6.35 -30.13 2.22
N PRO A 152 7.48 -29.91 2.88
CA PRO A 152 7.92 -28.55 3.23
C PRO A 152 8.19 -27.73 1.96
N SER A 153 8.24 -26.40 2.14
CA SER A 153 8.60 -25.49 1.06
C SER A 153 9.93 -25.87 0.44
N PRO A 154 10.06 -25.82 -0.89
CA PRO A 154 11.38 -25.86 -1.51
C PRO A 154 12.30 -24.78 -0.95
N GLU A 155 13.61 -25.03 -0.95
CA GLU A 155 14.58 -24.04 -0.54
C GLU A 155 14.49 -22.80 -1.43
N LEU A 156 14.32 -21.63 -0.81
CA LEU A 156 14.21 -20.37 -1.55
C LEU A 156 15.60 -19.98 -2.10
N PRO A 157 15.71 -19.66 -3.40
CA PRO A 157 16.93 -19.12 -3.97
C PRO A 157 17.39 -17.85 -3.23
N GLU A 158 18.69 -17.63 -3.17
CA GLU A 158 19.32 -16.51 -2.47
C GLU A 158 18.72 -15.14 -2.88
N TRP A 159 18.47 -14.93 -4.17
CA TRP A 159 17.89 -13.68 -4.64
C TRP A 159 16.44 -13.46 -4.16
N VAL A 160 15.68 -14.54 -3.90
CA VAL A 160 14.31 -14.46 -3.32
C VAL A 160 14.40 -14.08 -1.85
N ARG A 161 15.32 -14.69 -1.10
CA ARG A 161 15.58 -14.36 0.31
C ARG A 161 15.96 -12.89 0.48
N ARG A 162 16.87 -12.39 -0.37
CA ARG A 162 17.26 -10.96 -0.36
C ARG A 162 16.13 -10.03 -0.74
N PHE A 163 15.31 -10.40 -1.72
CA PHE A 163 14.11 -9.66 -2.08
C PHE A 163 13.14 -9.57 -0.89
N ASP A 164 12.87 -10.67 -0.22
CA ASP A 164 12.00 -10.71 0.95
C ASP A 164 12.52 -9.84 2.09
N GLN A 165 13.79 -9.97 2.44
CA GLN A 165 14.46 -9.15 3.46
C GLN A 165 14.37 -7.65 3.13
N SER A 166 14.67 -7.26 1.89
CA SER A 166 14.58 -5.86 1.46
C SER A 166 13.17 -5.31 1.55
N ALA A 167 12.17 -6.12 1.21
CA ALA A 167 10.78 -5.71 1.27
C ALA A 167 10.26 -5.62 2.72
N GLU A 168 10.76 -6.46 3.65
CA GLU A 168 10.44 -6.31 5.08
C GLU A 168 11.09 -5.06 5.67
N LEU A 169 12.37 -4.79 5.39
CA LEU A 169 13.06 -3.58 5.84
C LEU A 169 12.35 -2.31 5.37
N LEU A 170 11.95 -2.25 4.10
CA LEU A 170 11.18 -1.12 3.59
C LEU A 170 9.84 -0.98 4.33
N GLY A 171 9.15 -2.09 4.59
CA GLY A 171 7.90 -2.09 5.33
C GLY A 171 8.06 -1.60 6.78
N GLU A 172 9.17 -1.91 7.44
CA GLU A 172 9.50 -1.41 8.78
C GLU A 172 9.76 0.10 8.77
N LEU A 173 10.56 0.58 7.82
CA LEU A 173 10.84 2.01 7.67
C LEU A 173 9.55 2.81 7.49
N LEU A 174 8.66 2.38 6.60
CA LEU A 174 7.39 3.06 6.37
C LEU A 174 6.50 3.07 7.62
N ARG A 175 6.42 1.97 8.36
CA ARG A 175 5.68 1.92 9.63
C ARG A 175 6.25 2.88 10.69
N ASN A 176 7.56 3.00 10.75
CA ASN A 176 8.22 3.91 11.69
C ASN A 176 7.98 5.37 11.33
N GLU A 177 8.03 5.71 10.03
CA GLU A 177 7.68 7.05 9.54
C GLU A 177 6.21 7.43 9.84
N GLU A 178 5.29 6.48 9.68
CA GLU A 178 3.88 6.70 10.01
C GLU A 178 3.69 6.93 11.52
N ARG A 179 4.38 6.15 12.37
CA ARG A 179 4.32 6.30 13.83
C ARG A 179 4.87 7.65 14.28
N SER A 180 6.00 8.11 13.74
CA SER A 180 6.57 9.41 14.10
C SER A 180 5.64 10.56 13.73
N LYS A 181 5.00 10.52 12.55
CA LYS A 181 4.03 11.55 12.14
C LYS A 181 2.81 11.61 13.07
N VAL A 182 2.31 10.47 13.54
CA VAL A 182 1.19 10.42 14.49
C VAL A 182 1.59 11.04 15.84
N VAL A 183 2.80 10.75 16.31
CA VAL A 183 3.33 11.35 17.58
C VAL A 183 3.47 12.87 17.43
N ASP A 184 4.04 13.35 16.31
CA ASP A 184 4.21 14.78 16.06
C ASP A 184 2.86 15.51 15.97
N GLN A 185 1.86 14.92 15.33
CA GLN A 185 0.51 15.48 15.27
C GLN A 185 -0.15 15.59 16.65
N HIS A 186 0.02 14.60 17.51
CA HIS A 186 -0.52 14.63 18.88
C HIS A 186 0.20 15.69 19.75
N SER A 187 1.52 15.78 19.64
CA SER A 187 2.30 16.79 20.37
C SER A 187 1.96 18.23 19.92
N MET A 188 1.80 18.47 18.62
CA MET A 188 1.37 19.77 18.08
C MET A 188 -0.06 20.12 18.49
N SER A 189 -0.97 19.14 18.54
CA SER A 189 -2.34 19.34 19.01
C SER A 189 -2.37 19.68 20.49
N ALA A 190 -1.59 18.98 21.32
CA ALA A 190 -1.49 19.27 22.75
C ALA A 190 -0.91 20.68 23.02
N LEU A 191 0.16 21.06 22.33
CA LEU A 191 0.74 22.40 22.39
C LEU A 191 -0.23 23.49 21.92
N GLY A 192 -1.04 23.19 20.90
CA GLY A 192 -2.09 24.09 20.42
C GLY A 192 -3.18 24.32 21.48
N GLN A 193 -3.60 23.26 22.17
CA GLN A 193 -4.58 23.34 23.26
C GLN A 193 -4.04 24.13 24.48
N GLU A 194 -2.80 23.89 24.88
CA GLU A 194 -2.17 24.64 25.97
C GLU A 194 -2.03 26.15 25.65
N ARG A 195 -1.64 26.50 24.42
CA ARG A 195 -1.58 27.88 23.97
C ARG A 195 -2.96 28.55 23.95
N THR A 196 -4.00 27.84 23.49
CA THR A 196 -5.35 28.37 23.52
C THR A 196 -5.87 28.57 24.93
N TYR A 197 -5.60 27.66 25.84
CA TYR A 197 -5.96 27.78 27.25
C TYR A 197 -5.23 28.94 27.94
N ALA A 198 -3.94 29.11 27.69
CA ALA A 198 -3.13 30.22 28.20
C ALA A 198 -3.61 31.59 27.69
N VAL A 199 -4.02 31.69 26.41
CA VAL A 199 -4.59 32.92 25.85
C VAL A 199 -5.95 33.21 26.45
N GLN A 200 -6.81 32.22 26.65
CA GLN A 200 -8.13 32.41 27.29
C GLN A 200 -8.01 32.87 28.76
N THR A 201 -7.08 32.27 29.54
CA THR A 201 -6.82 32.69 30.92
C THR A 201 -6.24 34.08 31.01
N ALA A 202 -5.32 34.46 30.12
CA ALA A 202 -4.77 35.82 30.07
C ALA A 202 -5.85 36.86 29.70
N THR A 203 -6.74 36.54 28.76
CA THR A 203 -7.85 37.41 28.37
C THR A 203 -8.86 37.60 29.52
N SER A 204 -9.17 36.50 30.23
CA SER A 204 -10.08 36.54 31.38
C SER A 204 -9.50 37.36 32.53
N ALA A 205 -8.19 37.22 32.80
CA ALA A 205 -7.49 38.02 33.81
C ALA A 205 -7.48 39.51 33.45
N SER A 206 -7.25 39.86 32.19
CA SER A 206 -7.27 41.25 31.72
C SER A 206 -8.66 41.87 31.85
N HIS A 207 -9.72 41.11 31.59
CA HIS A 207 -11.09 41.57 31.79
C HIS A 207 -11.44 41.82 33.26
N LEU A 208 -11.00 40.96 34.18
CA LEU A 208 -11.17 41.12 35.62
C LEU A 208 -10.43 42.36 36.14
N ILE A 209 -9.21 42.61 35.66
CA ILE A 209 -8.42 43.81 36.04
C ILE A 209 -9.09 45.08 35.49
N ALA A 210 -9.61 45.07 34.29
CA ALA A 210 -10.35 46.20 33.71
C ALA A 210 -11.63 46.50 34.52
N THR A 211 -12.39 45.47 34.90
CA THR A 211 -13.61 45.59 35.71
C THR A 211 -13.31 46.14 37.13
N ALA A 212 -12.23 45.65 37.76
CA ALA A 212 -11.80 46.12 39.05
C ALA A 212 -11.34 47.60 39.02
N LYS A 213 -10.63 48.02 37.95
CA LYS A 213 -10.26 49.43 37.74
C LYS A 213 -11.49 50.33 37.51
N ALA A 214 -12.47 49.88 36.76
CA ALA A 214 -13.71 50.62 36.56
C ALA A 214 -14.50 50.78 37.85
N ALA A 215 -14.62 49.74 38.67
CA ALA A 215 -15.25 49.77 39.97
C ALA A 215 -14.53 50.71 40.98
N ALA A 216 -13.21 50.72 40.98
CA ALA A 216 -12.41 51.62 41.80
C ALA A 216 -12.56 53.07 41.37
N CYS A 217 -12.65 53.37 40.08
CA CYS A 217 -12.91 54.69 39.52
C CYS A 217 -14.31 55.22 39.93
N THR A 218 -15.33 54.32 39.83
CA THR A 218 -16.70 54.67 40.24
C THR A 218 -16.81 54.98 41.73
N ARG A 219 -16.06 54.24 42.59
CA ARG A 219 -16.04 54.49 44.04
C ARG A 219 -15.32 55.78 44.40
N SER A 220 -14.28 56.18 43.67
CA SER A 220 -13.60 57.45 43.84
C SER A 220 -14.46 58.61 43.42
N TYR A 221 -15.32 58.45 42.45
CA TYR A 221 -16.29 59.50 42.00
C TYR A 221 -17.36 59.82 43.04
N LEU A 222 -17.75 58.86 43.84
CA LEU A 222 -18.75 59.04 44.90
C LEU A 222 -18.16 59.73 46.17
N LEU A 223 -16.84 59.65 46.37
CA LEU A 223 -16.18 60.21 47.57
C LEU A 223 -15.62 61.62 47.36
N HIS A 224 -15.37 62.05 46.12
CA HIS A 224 -14.82 63.37 45.82
C HIS A 224 -15.40 63.99 44.52
N PRO A 225 -16.48 64.79 44.61
CA PRO A 225 -17.18 65.34 43.43
C PRO A 225 -16.44 66.46 42.68
N ARG A 226 -15.23 66.87 43.08
CA ARG A 226 -14.53 68.02 42.51
C ARG A 226 -13.25 67.74 41.69
N GLN A 227 -12.88 66.54 41.43
CA GLN A 227 -11.74 66.24 40.51
C GLN A 227 -12.25 65.64 39.19
N ARG A 228 -12.38 66.51 38.18
CA ARG A 228 -12.61 66.12 36.80
C ARG A 228 -11.28 65.84 36.14
N THR A 229 -10.85 64.55 36.03
CA THR A 229 -10.02 64.02 34.94
C THR A 229 -9.60 62.56 35.24
N CYS A 230 -10.30 61.63 34.74
CA CYS A 230 -9.79 60.28 34.51
C CYS A 230 -9.70 60.10 32.99
N ALA A 231 -8.50 60.29 32.45
CA ALA A 231 -8.27 60.00 31.03
C ALA A 231 -8.22 58.47 30.81
N VAL A 232 -9.20 57.91 30.16
CA VAL A 232 -9.17 56.56 29.70
C VAL A 232 -8.33 56.52 28.42
N GLN A 233 -7.07 56.11 28.56
CA GLN A 233 -6.28 55.73 27.38
C GLN A 233 -6.71 54.33 26.89
N THR A 234 -7.37 54.30 25.78
CA THR A 234 -7.59 53.10 24.99
C THR A 234 -6.27 52.65 24.38
N PRO A 235 -5.86 51.38 24.49
CA PRO A 235 -4.68 50.90 23.78
C PRO A 235 -4.94 50.88 22.28
N MET A 236 -4.13 51.63 21.54
CA MET A 236 -4.12 51.58 20.07
C MET A 236 -3.73 50.20 19.60
N SER A 237 -4.56 49.64 18.73
CA SER A 237 -4.30 48.47 17.91
C SER A 237 -3.07 48.72 17.05
N ALA A 238 -2.00 47.98 17.29
CA ALA A 238 -0.87 47.91 16.39
C ALA A 238 -1.30 47.04 15.17
N LYS A 239 -1.62 47.68 14.05
CA LYS A 239 -1.60 47.06 12.74
C LYS A 239 -0.17 46.92 12.27
N GLY A 240 0.13 45.73 11.79
CA GLY A 240 1.38 45.21 11.38
C GLY A 240 2.16 45.92 10.26
N GLN A 241 3.28 45.38 10.03
CA GLN A 241 3.86 45.14 8.68
C GLN A 241 4.47 43.75 8.71
#